data_3a751c1f2bdc6c76bdb745d769966760
#
_entry.id   3a751c1f2bdc6c76bdb745d769966760
#
_cell.length_a   1.000
_cell.length_b   1.000
_cell.length_c   1.000
_cell.angle_alpha   90.00
_cell.angle_beta   90.00
_cell.angle_gamma   90.00
#
_symmetry.space_group_name_H-M   'P 1'
#
loop_
_entity.id
_entity.type
_entity.pdbx_description
1 polymer ?
#
loop_
_entity_poly.entity_id
_entity_poly.type
_entity_poly.pdbx_seq_one_letter_code
_entity_poly.pdbx_strand_id
1 'polypeptide(L)'
;MRRIACIAAAATLAAACATQPVPSSKATPVPASRVLAPDFLQPHDGRALLVVTRDKGLRASVCTVGIHVDGTLVADLRPSEQVRLFVDEGEHLVGASSRTNTCFAGADQEAVSVTRAKPVLLRVSAGGGQGLIIEPSAF
;
A
#
# COMPACT_ATOMS: atom_id res chain seq x y z
N MET A 1 10.32 -47.95 -29.78
CA MET A 1 10.30 -46.73 -30.59
C MET A 1 9.20 -45.79 -30.14
N ARG A 2 9.57 -44.54 -29.85
CA ARG A 2 8.69 -43.40 -29.61
C ARG A 2 7.70 -43.47 -28.43
N ARG A 3 8.18 -43.05 -27.27
CA ARG A 3 7.37 -42.45 -26.21
C ARG A 3 8.16 -41.31 -25.61
N ILE A 4 8.10 -40.16 -26.25
CA ILE A 4 8.54 -38.85 -25.68
C ILE A 4 7.54 -37.85 -26.20
N ALA A 5 6.81 -37.23 -25.30
CA ALA A 5 6.29 -35.90 -25.29
C ALA A 5 5.00 -35.83 -24.48
N CYS A 6 5.05 -35.13 -23.38
CA CYS A 6 3.97 -34.30 -22.80
C CYS A 6 4.26 -34.04 -21.31
N ILE A 7 5.34 -33.34 -21.02
CA ILE A 7 5.54 -32.71 -19.70
C ILE A 7 6.16 -31.34 -19.96
N ALA A 8 5.35 -30.36 -20.28
CA ALA A 8 5.79 -28.94 -20.29
C ALA A 8 4.59 -28.02 -20.46
N ALA A 9 3.63 -28.00 -19.53
CA ALA A 9 2.55 -27.01 -19.58
C ALA A 9 1.90 -26.71 -18.21
N ALA A 10 2.59 -26.93 -17.10
CA ALA A 10 1.99 -26.74 -15.76
C ALA A 10 2.65 -25.66 -14.90
N ALA A 11 3.61 -24.88 -15.41
CA ALA A 11 4.42 -23.98 -14.57
C ALA A 11 4.05 -22.48 -14.63
N THR A 12 3.03 -22.08 -15.37
CA THR A 12 2.78 -20.63 -15.63
C THR A 12 1.57 -20.04 -14.89
N LEU A 13 0.82 -20.78 -14.10
CA LEU A 13 -0.39 -20.26 -13.42
C LEU A 13 -0.17 -19.77 -12.00
N ALA A 14 0.99 -19.97 -11.40
CA ALA A 14 1.24 -19.55 -10.01
C ALA A 14 1.57 -18.05 -9.84
N ALA A 15 1.96 -17.36 -10.89
CA ALA A 15 2.36 -15.94 -10.81
C ALA A 15 1.19 -14.94 -10.72
N ALA A 16 -0.04 -15.38 -11.04
CA ALA A 16 -1.20 -14.47 -11.11
C ALA A 16 -1.80 -14.09 -9.74
N CYS A 17 -1.45 -14.81 -8.67
CA CYS A 17 -1.97 -14.56 -7.32
C CYS A 17 -1.03 -13.72 -6.44
N ALA A 18 0.17 -13.41 -6.90
CA ALA A 18 1.15 -12.63 -6.15
C ALA A 18 0.83 -11.13 -6.21
N THR A 19 1.05 -10.43 -5.09
CA THR A 19 1.08 -8.97 -5.06
C THR A 19 2.17 -8.46 -5.99
N GLN A 20 1.83 -7.46 -6.80
CA GLN A 20 2.77 -6.81 -7.71
C GLN A 20 3.07 -5.40 -7.20
N PRO A 21 4.35 -5.08 -6.91
CA PRO A 21 4.75 -3.75 -6.52
C PRO A 21 4.38 -2.70 -7.57
N VAL A 22 3.87 -1.56 -7.08
CA VAL A 22 3.56 -0.41 -7.91
C VAL A 22 4.47 0.74 -7.51
N PRO A 23 5.36 1.19 -8.40
CA PRO A 23 6.16 2.38 -8.12
C PRO A 23 5.27 3.59 -7.83
N SER A 24 5.64 4.39 -6.85
CA SER A 24 4.88 5.59 -6.47
C SER A 24 4.68 6.55 -7.64
N SER A 25 5.64 6.62 -8.56
CA SER A 25 5.55 7.43 -9.79
C SER A 25 4.50 6.95 -10.80
N LYS A 26 4.03 5.71 -10.68
CA LYS A 26 3.02 5.09 -11.57
C LYS A 26 1.69 4.83 -10.89
N ALA A 27 1.60 5.06 -9.59
CA ALA A 27 0.36 4.89 -8.84
C ALA A 27 -0.62 6.04 -9.13
N THR A 28 -1.90 5.71 -9.14
CA THR A 28 -2.96 6.70 -9.32
C THR A 28 -3.23 7.42 -8.00
N PRO A 29 -3.31 8.75 -7.97
CA PRO A 29 -3.72 9.46 -6.77
C PRO A 29 -5.11 9.03 -6.29
N VAL A 30 -5.26 8.84 -4.99
CA VAL A 30 -6.56 8.55 -4.38
C VAL A 30 -7.54 9.71 -4.67
N PRO A 31 -8.80 9.44 -5.05
CA PRO A 31 -9.79 10.50 -5.23
C PRO A 31 -10.07 11.25 -3.92
N ALA A 32 -10.35 12.55 -4.02
CA ALA A 32 -10.64 13.38 -2.84
C ALA A 32 -11.80 12.85 -1.99
N SER A 33 -12.78 12.19 -2.58
CA SER A 33 -13.92 11.57 -1.88
C SER A 33 -13.52 10.42 -0.93
N ARG A 34 -12.31 9.88 -1.07
CA ARG A 34 -11.76 8.84 -0.21
C ARG A 34 -10.59 9.32 0.67
N VAL A 35 -10.35 10.61 0.71
CA VAL A 35 -9.48 11.26 1.69
C VAL A 35 -10.35 11.69 2.88
N LEU A 36 -10.10 11.11 4.04
CA LEU A 36 -10.95 11.25 5.23
C LEU A 36 -10.43 12.31 6.20
N ALA A 37 -9.17 12.69 6.07
CA ALA A 37 -8.53 13.75 6.83
C ALA A 37 -7.81 14.72 5.88
N PRO A 38 -8.54 15.67 5.25
CA PRO A 38 -8.01 16.54 4.20
C PRO A 38 -6.89 17.48 4.66
N ASP A 39 -6.76 17.76 5.96
CA ASP A 39 -5.67 18.56 6.51
C ASP A 39 -4.29 17.96 6.23
N PHE A 40 -4.20 16.63 6.10
CA PHE A 40 -2.97 15.94 5.70
C PHE A 40 -2.57 16.16 4.24
N LEU A 41 -3.44 16.72 3.41
CA LEU A 41 -3.12 17.04 2.01
C LEU A 41 -2.47 18.40 1.84
N GLN A 42 -2.43 19.20 2.90
CA GLN A 42 -1.96 20.59 2.82
C GLN A 42 -0.49 20.69 3.23
N PRO A 43 0.38 21.17 2.32
CA PRO A 43 1.75 21.50 2.70
C PRO A 43 1.76 22.72 3.63
N HIS A 44 2.49 22.63 4.73
CA HIS A 44 2.74 23.71 5.67
C HIS A 44 4.20 23.72 6.08
N ASP A 45 4.67 24.85 6.59
CA ASP A 45 6.00 24.94 7.19
C ASP A 45 6.13 23.93 8.34
N GLY A 46 7.26 23.21 8.38
CA GLY A 46 7.49 22.17 9.37
C GLY A 46 6.90 20.79 9.02
N ARG A 47 6.17 20.69 7.90
CA ARG A 47 5.67 19.41 7.40
C ARG A 47 6.54 18.83 6.28
N ALA A 48 6.57 17.52 6.20
CA ALA A 48 7.32 16.76 5.22
C ALA A 48 6.45 15.74 4.52
N LEU A 49 6.87 15.30 3.34
CA LEU A 49 6.09 14.42 2.48
C LEU A 49 6.24 12.95 2.88
N LEU A 50 5.11 12.34 3.14
CA LEU A 50 4.92 10.89 3.30
C LEU A 50 4.02 10.38 2.16
N VAL A 51 4.46 9.37 1.43
CA VAL A 51 3.71 8.75 0.34
C VAL A 51 3.43 7.30 0.70
N VAL A 52 2.17 6.91 0.65
CA VAL A 52 1.76 5.52 0.85
C VAL A 52 1.12 5.02 -0.42
N THR A 53 1.71 3.99 -1.01
CA THR A 53 1.25 3.36 -2.25
C THR A 53 0.73 1.95 -1.96
N ARG A 54 -0.44 1.62 -2.50
CA ARG A 54 -0.95 0.26 -2.44
C ARG A 54 -0.59 -0.52 -3.68
N ASP A 55 0.02 -1.67 -3.49
CA ASP A 55 0.33 -2.62 -4.56
C ASP A 55 -0.93 -3.13 -5.25
N LYS A 56 -0.77 -3.64 -6.46
CA LYS A 56 -1.81 -4.34 -7.19
C LYS A 56 -1.67 -5.85 -7.04
N GLY A 57 -2.75 -6.58 -7.34
CA GLY A 57 -2.83 -8.04 -7.31
C GLY A 57 -4.27 -8.50 -7.42
N LEU A 58 -4.49 -9.73 -7.86
CA LEU A 58 -5.83 -10.29 -7.97
C LEU A 58 -6.45 -10.55 -6.61
N ARG A 59 -5.63 -10.91 -5.62
CA ARG A 59 -6.09 -11.08 -4.25
C ARG A 59 -6.54 -9.76 -3.70
N ALA A 60 -7.80 -9.73 -3.24
CA ALA A 60 -8.39 -8.55 -2.63
C ALA A 60 -8.43 -7.30 -3.53
N SER A 61 -8.49 -7.47 -4.85
CA SER A 61 -8.61 -6.37 -5.81
C SER A 61 -9.85 -5.50 -5.59
N VAL A 62 -10.90 -6.07 -5.00
CA VAL A 62 -12.15 -5.35 -4.66
C VAL A 62 -12.12 -4.73 -3.26
N CYS A 63 -11.10 -5.00 -2.48
CA CYS A 63 -11.02 -4.56 -1.08
C CYS A 63 -10.38 -3.19 -0.96
N THR A 64 -10.85 -2.40 -0.02
CA THR A 64 -10.29 -1.10 0.32
C THR A 64 -9.42 -1.20 1.58
N VAL A 65 -8.28 -0.54 1.58
CA VAL A 65 -7.35 -0.46 2.71
C VAL A 65 -7.38 0.95 3.29
N GLY A 66 -7.66 1.05 4.57
CA GLY A 66 -7.55 2.29 5.32
C GLY A 66 -6.10 2.56 5.73
N ILE A 67 -5.63 3.78 5.45
CA ILE A 67 -4.33 4.27 5.88
C ILE A 67 -4.51 5.14 7.10
N HIS A 68 -3.70 4.90 8.12
CA HIS A 68 -3.70 5.61 9.39
C HIS A 68 -2.36 6.31 9.61
N VAL A 69 -2.40 7.49 10.18
CA VAL A 69 -1.21 8.20 10.71
C VAL A 69 -1.47 8.51 12.18
N ASP A 70 -0.62 8.01 13.05
CA ASP A 70 -0.74 8.17 14.51
C ASP A 70 -2.15 7.83 15.04
N GLY A 71 -2.74 6.76 14.52
CA GLY A 71 -4.08 6.29 14.87
C GLY A 71 -5.23 7.00 14.15
N THR A 72 -4.99 8.07 13.42
CA THR A 72 -6.02 8.77 12.63
C THR A 72 -6.18 8.13 11.26
N LEU A 73 -7.38 7.71 10.89
CA LEU A 73 -7.71 7.24 9.55
C LEU A 73 -7.71 8.41 8.56
N VAL A 74 -6.76 8.39 7.62
CA VAL A 74 -6.54 9.53 6.71
C VAL A 74 -7.03 9.31 5.29
N ALA A 75 -7.01 8.08 4.80
CA ALA A 75 -7.45 7.77 3.43
C ALA A 75 -7.83 6.31 3.26
N ASP A 76 -8.64 6.04 2.23
CA ASP A 76 -9.01 4.71 1.78
C ASP A 76 -8.41 4.43 0.40
N LEU A 77 -7.51 3.45 0.30
CA LEU A 77 -6.81 3.09 -0.94
C LEU A 77 -7.37 1.82 -1.58
N ARG A 78 -7.54 1.85 -2.90
CA ARG A 78 -7.73 0.69 -3.76
C ARG A 78 -6.41 0.25 -4.40
N PRO A 79 -6.32 -0.94 -5.01
CA PRO A 79 -5.10 -1.38 -5.69
C PRO A 79 -4.56 -0.35 -6.69
N SER A 80 -3.25 -0.19 -6.74
CA SER A 80 -2.51 0.77 -7.58
C SER A 80 -2.76 2.24 -7.26
N GLU A 81 -3.34 2.55 -6.12
CA GLU A 81 -3.53 3.93 -5.67
C GLU A 81 -2.47 4.35 -4.65
N GLN A 82 -2.26 5.66 -4.57
CA GLN A 82 -1.41 6.28 -3.58
C GLN A 82 -2.09 7.48 -2.93
N VAL A 83 -1.69 7.76 -1.70
CA VAL A 83 -1.98 9.01 -1.02
C VAL A 83 -0.66 9.73 -0.68
N ARG A 84 -0.64 11.03 -0.88
CA ARG A 84 0.47 11.92 -0.54
C ARG A 84 0.05 12.76 0.65
N LEU A 85 0.73 12.59 1.75
CA LEU A 85 0.41 13.20 3.04
C LEU A 85 1.53 14.13 3.46
N PHE A 86 1.18 15.26 4.04
CA PHE A 86 2.12 16.17 4.70
C PHE A 86 1.93 16.01 6.20
N VAL A 87 2.98 15.53 6.87
CA VAL A 87 3.01 15.29 8.32
C VAL A 87 4.12 16.12 8.94
N ASP A 88 4.01 16.42 10.22
CA ASP A 88 5.06 17.14 10.93
C ASP A 88 6.37 16.34 10.89
N GLU A 89 7.52 17.03 10.89
CA GLU A 89 8.80 16.34 10.98
C GLU A 89 8.90 15.60 12.32
N GLY A 90 9.42 14.39 12.30
CA GLY A 90 9.60 13.55 13.48
C GLY A 90 9.15 12.11 13.27
N GLU A 91 8.96 11.40 14.37
CA GLU A 91 8.54 10.01 14.39
C GLU A 91 7.02 9.90 14.25
N HIS A 92 6.58 9.04 13.34
CA HIS A 92 5.16 8.73 13.10
C HIS A 92 4.94 7.23 13.03
N LEU A 93 3.75 6.79 13.44
CA LEU A 93 3.28 5.43 13.25
C LEU A 93 2.28 5.42 12.09
N VAL A 94 2.65 4.77 10.99
CA VAL A 94 1.80 4.65 9.81
C VAL A 94 1.20 3.26 9.75
N GLY A 95 -0.11 3.16 9.67
CA GLY A 95 -0.83 1.90 9.70
C GLY A 95 -1.64 1.64 8.43
N ALA A 96 -1.85 0.37 8.14
CA ALA A 96 -2.76 -0.12 7.12
C ALA A 96 -3.73 -1.13 7.72
N SER A 97 -5.02 -0.96 7.48
CA SER A 97 -6.07 -1.86 7.96
C SER A 97 -7.11 -2.14 6.87
N SER A 98 -7.74 -3.31 6.94
CA SER A 98 -8.89 -3.60 6.07
C SER A 98 -10.08 -2.74 6.46
N ARG A 99 -10.77 -2.20 5.46
CA ARG A 99 -12.02 -1.47 5.68
C ARG A 99 -13.25 -2.38 5.78
N THR A 100 -13.07 -3.65 5.47
CA THR A 100 -14.11 -4.68 5.58
C THR A 100 -13.53 -5.94 6.21
N ASN A 101 -14.27 -6.55 7.13
CA ASN A 101 -13.81 -7.73 7.86
C ASN A 101 -13.67 -8.99 6.99
N THR A 102 -14.13 -8.94 5.75
CA THR A 102 -14.10 -10.08 4.82
C THR A 102 -12.89 -10.10 3.91
N CYS A 103 -12.10 -9.03 3.87
CA CYS A 103 -11.02 -8.86 2.90
C CYS A 103 -9.65 -9.29 3.39
N PHE A 104 -9.27 -8.87 4.58
CA PHE A 104 -7.99 -9.17 5.20
C PHE A 104 -8.16 -9.36 6.69
N ALA A 105 -7.39 -10.25 7.26
CA ALA A 105 -7.25 -10.36 8.70
C ALA A 105 -6.21 -9.34 9.19
N GLY A 106 -6.55 -8.60 10.24
CA GLY A 106 -5.61 -7.76 10.96
C GLY A 106 -5.27 -6.42 10.30
N ALA A 107 -4.30 -5.78 10.90
CA ALA A 107 -3.70 -4.53 10.48
C ALA A 107 -2.18 -4.64 10.67
N ASP A 108 -1.43 -3.81 9.98
CA ASP A 108 0.02 -3.71 10.13
C ASP A 108 0.42 -2.25 10.31
N GLN A 109 1.57 -2.01 10.93
CA GLN A 109 2.06 -0.68 11.25
C GLN A 109 3.57 -0.60 11.07
N GLU A 110 4.04 0.54 10.57
CA GLU A 110 5.44 0.87 10.39
C GLU A 110 5.76 2.19 11.10
N ALA A 111 6.81 2.19 11.92
CA ALA A 111 7.34 3.40 12.53
C ALA A 111 8.31 4.07 11.56
N VAL A 112 8.11 5.34 11.28
CA VAL A 112 8.91 6.10 10.32
C VAL A 112 9.37 7.42 10.90
N SER A 113 10.60 7.81 10.55
CA SER A 113 11.12 9.15 10.80
C SER A 113 10.97 10.00 9.55
N VAL A 114 10.18 11.07 9.62
CA VAL A 114 9.86 11.91 8.47
C VAL A 114 10.62 13.22 8.58
N THR A 115 11.32 13.59 7.51
CA THR A 115 12.07 14.84 7.40
C THR A 115 11.80 15.53 6.07
N ARG A 116 12.01 16.83 6.00
CA ARG A 116 11.88 17.59 4.73
C ARG A 116 13.00 17.32 3.73
N ALA A 117 14.11 16.76 4.20
CA ALA A 117 15.26 16.46 3.34
C ALA A 117 14.96 15.38 2.29
N LYS A 118 14.09 14.42 2.63
CA LYS A 118 13.75 13.30 1.75
C LYS A 118 12.34 12.79 2.03
N PRO A 119 11.50 12.60 1.00
CA PRO A 119 10.19 11.96 1.17
C PRO A 119 10.32 10.55 1.73
N VAL A 120 9.40 10.18 2.62
CA VAL A 120 9.25 8.79 3.06
C VAL A 120 8.26 8.11 2.12
N LEU A 121 8.68 6.99 1.55
CA LEU A 121 7.85 6.18 0.67
C LEU A 121 7.54 4.84 1.36
N LEU A 122 6.26 4.55 1.52
CA LEU A 122 5.77 3.28 2.03
C LEU A 122 4.94 2.57 0.97
N ARG A 123 4.94 1.25 1.03
CA ARG A 123 4.05 0.41 0.23
C ARG A 123 3.19 -0.48 1.12
N VAL A 124 1.97 -0.73 0.68
CA VAL A 124 1.05 -1.66 1.31
C VAL A 124 0.80 -2.81 0.35
N SER A 125 1.05 -4.01 0.82
CA SER A 125 0.81 -5.24 0.08
C SER A 125 -0.16 -6.16 0.81
N ALA A 126 -0.82 -7.04 0.07
CA ALA A 126 -1.61 -8.14 0.62
C ALA A 126 -0.76 -9.40 0.58
N GLY A 127 -0.24 -9.81 1.71
CA GLY A 127 0.56 -11.02 1.84
C GLY A 127 -0.24 -12.30 1.56
N GLY A 128 0.40 -13.31 1.00
CA GLY A 128 -0.18 -14.62 0.74
C GLY A 128 -0.53 -15.37 2.02
N GLY A 129 -1.69 -15.07 2.62
CA GLY A 129 -2.17 -15.71 3.85
C GLY A 129 -1.79 -14.97 5.15
N GLN A 130 -1.01 -13.90 5.08
CA GLN A 130 -0.53 -13.16 6.26
C GLN A 130 -1.23 -11.82 6.51
N GLY A 131 -2.25 -11.48 5.73
CA GLY A 131 -2.96 -10.21 5.87
C GLY A 131 -2.27 -9.06 5.14
N LEU A 132 -2.44 -7.84 5.66
CA LEU A 132 -1.78 -6.65 5.14
C LEU A 132 -0.36 -6.53 5.68
N ILE A 133 0.53 -6.00 4.86
CA ILE A 133 1.90 -5.65 5.22
C ILE A 133 2.14 -4.21 4.77
N ILE A 134 2.66 -3.36 5.66
CA ILE A 134 3.15 -2.02 5.33
C ILE A 134 4.66 -1.98 5.57
N GLU A 135 5.41 -1.48 4.61
CA GLU A 135 6.86 -1.49 4.67
C GLU A 135 7.47 -0.33 3.85
N PRO A 136 8.73 0.06 4.11
CA PRO A 136 9.42 1.03 3.28
C PRO A 136 9.49 0.59 1.83
N SER A 137 9.32 1.56 0.90
CA SER A 137 9.43 1.34 -0.53
C SER A 137 10.75 1.93 -1.05
N ALA A 138 11.43 1.18 -1.91
CA ALA A 138 12.64 1.66 -2.57
C ALA A 138 12.34 2.44 -3.88
N PHE A 139 11.05 2.50 -4.32
CA PHE A 139 10.66 3.07 -5.61
C PHE A 139 9.23 3.61 -5.63
#